data_5526adbbb3d509020e143adfd15c923e
#
_entry.id   5526adbbb3d509020e143adfd15c923e
#
_cell.length_a   1.000
_cell.length_b   1.000
_cell.length_c   1.000
_cell.angle_alpha   90.00
_cell.angle_beta   90.00
_cell.angle_gamma   90.00
#
_symmetry.space_group_name_H-M   'P 1'
#
loop_
_entity.id
_entity.type
_entity.pdbx_description
1 polymer ?
#
loop_
_entity_poly.entity_id
_entity_poly.type
_entity_poly.pdbx_seq_one_letter_code
_entity_poly.pdbx_strand_id
1 'polypeptide(L)'
;MRQFLFLISVLFANTIFSNITVYFNYGVFSTSSNKPYLETYLTISGNTVKFSPVSGGYQANVNISWKILKGKDIVKDSKYNLMSPIATDTLHLPSFIDNQRFSLDNGQYTLELIVTDNTNPEKKSIHVEKINIALNRDKKVYNSDIQILESFTKSANQSLLTKNGYDLIPYNIN
;
A
#
# COMPACT_ATOMS: atom_id res chain seq x y z
N MET A 1 61.12 28.71 5.42
CA MET A 1 60.09 27.92 6.10
C MET A 1 58.85 27.92 5.21
N ARG A 2 58.58 26.81 4.52
CA ARG A 2 57.38 26.63 3.65
C ARG A 2 56.32 25.96 4.49
N GLN A 3 55.25 26.67 4.81
CA GLN A 3 54.08 26.11 5.50
C GLN A 3 53.29 25.30 4.47
N PHE A 4 53.16 23.98 4.68
CA PHE A 4 52.26 23.08 3.96
C PHE A 4 50.87 23.21 4.58
N LEU A 5 49.95 23.83 3.85
CA LEU A 5 48.53 23.86 4.23
C LEU A 5 47.92 22.56 3.78
N PHE A 6 47.59 21.65 4.72
CA PHE A 6 46.81 20.45 4.46
C PHE A 6 45.32 20.82 4.39
N LEU A 7 44.79 20.87 3.17
CA LEU A 7 43.34 21.03 2.93
C LEU A 7 42.68 19.69 3.15
N ILE A 8 42.05 19.46 4.33
CA ILE A 8 41.21 18.30 4.60
C ILE A 8 39.86 18.54 3.93
N SER A 9 39.65 17.97 2.75
CA SER A 9 38.35 17.89 2.10
C SER A 9 37.50 16.83 2.81
N VAL A 10 36.59 17.27 3.67
CA VAL A 10 35.57 16.38 4.26
C VAL A 10 34.51 16.10 3.21
N LEU A 11 34.63 14.95 2.57
CA LEU A 11 33.57 14.41 1.69
C LEU A 11 32.35 14.03 2.59
N PHE A 12 31.35 14.91 2.63
CA PHE A 12 30.03 14.53 3.12
C PHE A 12 29.41 13.58 2.11
N ALA A 13 29.48 12.26 2.38
CA ALA A 13 28.70 11.27 1.67
C ALA A 13 27.23 11.49 2.06
N ASN A 14 26.48 12.20 1.21
CA ASN A 14 25.01 12.21 1.31
C ASN A 14 24.52 10.80 0.97
N THR A 15 24.18 10.01 1.96
CA THR A 15 23.46 8.76 1.76
C THR A 15 22.05 9.12 1.28
N ILE A 16 21.82 9.01 -0.02
CA ILE A 16 20.48 9.13 -0.60
C ILE A 16 19.72 7.84 -0.15
N PHE A 17 18.92 7.94 0.90
CA PHE A 17 17.99 6.88 1.24
C PHE A 17 16.89 6.88 0.18
N SER A 18 16.95 5.92 -0.73
CA SER A 18 15.86 5.65 -1.66
C SER A 18 14.72 5.03 -0.88
N ASN A 19 13.62 5.75 -0.71
CA ASN A 19 12.41 5.26 -0.07
C ASN A 19 11.69 4.24 -0.98
N ILE A 20 10.81 3.40 -0.37
CA ILE A 20 9.89 2.56 -1.13
C ILE A 20 8.85 3.48 -1.79
N THR A 21 8.67 3.34 -3.09
CA THR A 21 7.58 4.02 -3.81
C THR A 21 6.31 3.20 -3.66
N VAL A 22 5.32 3.83 -3.07
CA VAL A 22 4.01 3.24 -2.78
C VAL A 22 2.94 4.18 -3.33
N TYR A 23 2.05 3.63 -4.16
CA TYR A 23 0.85 4.31 -4.61
C TYR A 23 -0.30 3.80 -3.74
N PHE A 24 -0.94 4.72 -3.04
CA PHE A 24 -2.02 4.42 -2.11
C PHE A 24 -3.29 5.16 -2.52
N ASN A 25 -4.40 4.42 -2.56
CA ASN A 25 -5.74 4.97 -2.76
C ASN A 25 -6.74 4.21 -1.88
N TYR A 26 -7.93 4.78 -1.68
CA TYR A 26 -9.00 4.14 -0.93
C TYR A 26 -10.38 4.57 -1.45
N GLY A 27 -11.40 3.79 -1.12
CA GLY A 27 -12.80 4.13 -1.33
C GLY A 27 -13.68 3.66 -0.18
N VAL A 28 -14.78 4.37 0.04
CA VAL A 28 -15.80 4.03 1.04
C VAL A 28 -16.99 3.41 0.32
N PHE A 29 -17.32 2.18 0.69
CA PHE A 29 -18.39 1.40 0.08
C PHE A 29 -19.38 0.92 1.13
N SER A 30 -20.47 0.33 0.66
CA SER A 30 -21.51 -0.28 1.48
C SER A 30 -21.71 -1.75 1.11
N THR A 31 -21.92 -2.58 2.13
CA THR A 31 -22.38 -3.95 1.93
C THR A 31 -23.85 -3.98 1.52
N SER A 32 -24.36 -5.12 1.06
CA SER A 32 -25.79 -5.35 0.80
C SER A 32 -26.69 -5.12 2.01
N SER A 33 -26.13 -5.25 3.22
CA SER A 33 -26.81 -4.95 4.50
C SER A 33 -26.65 -3.49 4.96
N ASN A 34 -26.22 -2.59 4.06
CA ASN A 34 -26.01 -1.16 4.33
C ASN A 34 -24.98 -0.86 5.44
N LYS A 35 -23.98 -1.73 5.62
CA LYS A 35 -22.87 -1.46 6.52
C LYS A 35 -21.72 -0.84 5.75
N PRO A 36 -21.16 0.30 6.19
CA PRO A 36 -20.02 0.90 5.52
C PRO A 36 -18.75 0.08 5.71
N TYR A 37 -17.88 0.13 4.73
CA TYR A 37 -16.51 -0.37 4.82
C TYR A 37 -15.57 0.50 3.99
N LEU A 38 -14.33 0.59 4.48
CA LEU A 38 -13.21 1.18 3.77
C LEU A 38 -12.52 0.08 2.97
N GLU A 39 -12.27 0.31 1.69
CA GLU A 39 -11.46 -0.54 0.84
C GLU A 39 -10.21 0.23 0.44
N THR A 40 -9.03 -0.37 0.64
CA THR A 40 -7.74 0.25 0.35
C THR A 40 -7.07 -0.46 -0.80
N TYR A 41 -6.38 0.31 -1.63
CA TYR A 41 -5.65 -0.14 -2.81
C TYR A 41 -4.21 0.32 -2.69
N LEU A 42 -3.31 -0.63 -2.62
CA LEU A 42 -1.89 -0.38 -2.42
C LEU A 42 -1.12 -1.00 -3.58
N THR A 43 -0.30 -0.22 -4.26
CA THR A 43 0.66 -0.71 -5.25
C THR A 43 2.06 -0.36 -4.81
N ILE A 44 2.91 -1.37 -4.75
CA ILE A 44 4.32 -1.24 -4.39
C ILE A 44 5.14 -1.35 -5.67
N SER A 45 5.93 -0.32 -5.98
CA SER A 45 6.81 -0.33 -7.14
C SER A 45 7.96 -1.30 -6.95
N GLY A 46 8.06 -2.33 -7.80
CA GLY A 46 9.07 -3.37 -7.72
C GLY A 46 10.50 -2.83 -7.79
N ASN A 47 10.72 -1.76 -8.54
CA ASN A 47 12.04 -1.14 -8.70
C ASN A 47 12.58 -0.47 -7.44
N THR A 48 11.76 -0.31 -6.41
CA THR A 48 12.13 0.41 -5.17
C THR A 48 12.33 -0.50 -3.97
N VAL A 49 12.04 -1.78 -4.11
CA VAL A 49 12.23 -2.82 -3.08
C VAL A 49 13.30 -3.82 -3.51
N LYS A 50 13.87 -4.54 -2.55
CA LYS A 50 14.92 -5.52 -2.85
C LYS A 50 14.32 -6.87 -3.16
N PHE A 51 14.60 -7.39 -4.35
CA PHE A 51 14.33 -8.75 -4.74
C PHE A 51 15.51 -9.65 -4.37
N SER A 52 15.23 -10.74 -3.69
CA SER A 52 16.20 -11.75 -3.28
C SER A 52 16.00 -13.05 -4.07
N PRO A 53 17.06 -13.83 -4.33
CA PRO A 53 16.96 -15.11 -5.01
C PRO A 53 16.04 -16.08 -4.25
N VAL A 54 15.16 -16.74 -4.98
CA VAL A 54 14.28 -17.81 -4.49
C VAL A 54 14.24 -18.94 -5.53
N SER A 55 13.61 -20.07 -5.19
CA SER A 55 13.39 -21.12 -6.18
C SER A 55 12.49 -20.57 -7.31
N GLY A 56 13.01 -20.61 -8.54
CA GLY A 56 12.30 -20.13 -9.74
C GLY A 56 12.53 -18.67 -10.09
N GLY A 57 13.41 -17.92 -9.39
CA GLY A 57 13.75 -16.54 -9.75
C GLY A 57 14.08 -15.64 -8.57
N TYR A 58 13.47 -14.46 -8.56
CA TYR A 58 13.69 -13.44 -7.54
C TYR A 58 12.35 -12.98 -6.96
N GLN A 59 12.30 -12.69 -5.66
CA GLN A 59 11.09 -12.26 -4.99
C GLN A 59 11.38 -11.20 -3.93
N ALA A 60 10.54 -10.16 -3.86
CA ALA A 60 10.56 -9.18 -2.80
C ALA A 60 9.64 -9.60 -1.65
N ASN A 61 9.99 -9.17 -0.45
CA ASN A 61 9.21 -9.37 0.77
C ASN A 61 9.14 -8.05 1.53
N VAL A 62 7.93 -7.51 1.69
CA VAL A 62 7.70 -6.28 2.45
C VAL A 62 6.78 -6.55 3.64
N ASN A 63 6.98 -5.80 4.71
CA ASN A 63 6.06 -5.76 5.84
C ASN A 63 5.10 -4.60 5.67
N ILE A 64 3.80 -4.89 5.79
CA ILE A 64 2.73 -3.89 5.73
C ILE A 64 2.12 -3.78 7.13
N SER A 65 2.01 -2.55 7.63
CA SER A 65 1.38 -2.24 8.91
C SER A 65 0.30 -1.19 8.71
N TRP A 66 -0.93 -1.52 9.09
CA TRP A 66 -2.08 -0.65 9.08
C TRP A 66 -2.49 -0.30 10.51
N LYS A 67 -2.82 0.97 10.74
CA LYS A 67 -3.55 1.41 11.93
C LYS A 67 -4.67 2.35 11.50
N ILE A 68 -5.85 2.15 12.07
CA ILE A 68 -6.98 3.05 11.90
C ILE A 68 -7.39 3.55 13.29
N LEU A 69 -7.38 4.86 13.45
CA LEU A 69 -7.68 5.53 14.71
C LEU A 69 -8.98 6.32 14.59
N LYS A 70 -9.77 6.31 15.68
CA LYS A 70 -10.90 7.21 15.88
C LYS A 70 -10.56 8.14 17.05
N GLY A 71 -10.19 9.38 16.72
CA GLY A 71 -9.56 10.27 17.71
C GLY A 71 -8.19 9.74 18.13
N LYS A 72 -8.05 9.32 19.38
CA LYS A 72 -6.81 8.72 19.93
C LYS A 72 -6.85 7.20 20.02
N ASP A 73 -8.02 6.60 19.82
CA ASP A 73 -8.22 5.16 20.01
C ASP A 73 -7.95 4.39 18.73
N ILE A 74 -7.13 3.34 18.82
CA ILE A 74 -6.90 2.41 17.72
C ILE A 74 -8.14 1.51 17.61
N VAL A 75 -8.87 1.62 16.49
CA VAL A 75 -10.07 0.81 16.24
C VAL A 75 -9.80 -0.39 15.35
N LYS A 76 -8.74 -0.33 14.56
CA LYS A 76 -8.21 -1.44 13.76
C LYS A 76 -6.69 -1.34 13.69
N ASP A 77 -6.02 -2.47 13.77
CA ASP A 77 -4.62 -2.63 13.43
C ASP A 77 -4.40 -3.98 12.72
N SER A 78 -3.41 -4.01 11.88
CA SER A 78 -3.02 -5.23 11.16
C SER A 78 -1.56 -5.12 10.73
N LYS A 79 -0.82 -6.23 10.83
CA LYS A 79 0.57 -6.30 10.40
C LYS A 79 0.84 -7.66 9.77
N TYR A 80 1.38 -7.66 8.55
CA TYR A 80 1.66 -8.88 7.80
C TYR A 80 2.77 -8.67 6.78
N ASN A 81 3.28 -9.77 6.23
CA ASN A 81 4.22 -9.76 5.14
C ASN A 81 3.50 -9.99 3.81
N LEU A 82 3.88 -9.21 2.81
CA LEU A 82 3.44 -9.36 1.43
C LEU A 82 4.62 -9.74 0.55
N MET A 83 4.46 -10.82 -0.20
CA MET A 83 5.44 -11.29 -1.18
C MET A 83 5.06 -10.76 -2.56
N SER A 84 6.06 -10.31 -3.34
CA SER A 84 5.83 -10.01 -4.75
C SER A 84 5.56 -11.28 -5.57
N PRO A 85 5.04 -11.19 -6.79
CA PRO A 85 5.21 -12.25 -7.79
C PRO A 85 6.70 -12.57 -7.97
N ILE A 86 7.00 -13.81 -8.39
CA ILE A 86 8.37 -14.22 -8.73
C ILE A 86 8.75 -13.58 -10.07
N ALA A 87 9.83 -12.81 -10.08
CA ALA A 87 10.45 -12.28 -11.27
C ALA A 87 11.48 -13.29 -11.82
N THR A 88 11.47 -13.53 -13.12
CA THR A 88 12.43 -14.44 -13.78
C THR A 88 13.81 -13.83 -13.96
N ASP A 89 13.88 -12.49 -13.96
CA ASP A 89 15.12 -11.71 -14.08
C ASP A 89 15.09 -10.48 -13.17
N THR A 90 16.18 -9.73 -13.10
CA THR A 90 16.31 -8.51 -12.29
C THR A 90 16.16 -7.22 -13.10
N LEU A 91 15.88 -7.31 -14.40
CA LEU A 91 15.72 -6.15 -15.30
C LEU A 91 14.26 -5.66 -15.29
N HIS A 92 13.31 -6.60 -15.11
CA HIS A 92 11.88 -6.35 -15.14
C HIS A 92 11.23 -6.77 -13.82
N LEU A 93 11.38 -5.94 -12.78
CA LEU A 93 10.84 -6.22 -11.46
C LEU A 93 9.36 -5.80 -11.40
N PRO A 94 8.43 -6.74 -11.21
CA PRO A 94 7.01 -6.45 -11.23
C PRO A 94 6.60 -5.63 -10.02
N SER A 95 5.75 -4.62 -10.24
CA SER A 95 4.98 -4.01 -9.15
C SER A 95 3.94 -5.01 -8.64
N PHE A 96 3.55 -4.89 -7.38
CA PHE A 96 2.60 -5.81 -6.77
C PHE A 96 1.61 -5.08 -5.88
N ILE A 97 0.43 -5.69 -5.74
CA ILE A 97 -0.76 -5.04 -5.21
C ILE A 97 -1.17 -5.71 -3.90
N ASP A 98 -1.65 -4.88 -2.97
CA ASP A 98 -2.41 -5.30 -1.79
C ASP A 98 -3.77 -4.59 -1.76
N ASN A 99 -4.79 -5.32 -1.35
CA ASN A 99 -6.14 -4.79 -1.18
C ASN A 99 -6.68 -5.27 0.17
N GLN A 100 -7.16 -4.32 0.99
CA GLN A 100 -7.72 -4.62 2.30
C GLN A 100 -9.11 -4.01 2.45
N ARG A 101 -9.96 -4.65 3.25
CA ARG A 101 -11.32 -4.18 3.57
C ARG A 101 -11.49 -4.09 5.07
N PHE A 102 -11.81 -2.89 5.54
CA PHE A 102 -12.03 -2.60 6.97
C PHE A 102 -13.49 -2.22 7.19
N SER A 103 -14.22 -3.06 7.93
CA SER A 103 -15.57 -2.71 8.39
C SER A 103 -15.46 -1.62 9.44
N LEU A 104 -16.01 -0.43 9.15
CA LEU A 104 -15.98 0.77 9.98
C LEU A 104 -17.36 1.43 9.96
N ASP A 105 -17.80 1.96 11.10
CA ASP A 105 -19.02 2.75 11.16
C ASP A 105 -18.82 4.17 10.62
N ASN A 106 -19.91 4.92 10.49
CA ASN A 106 -19.81 6.35 10.16
C ASN A 106 -18.97 7.08 11.21
N GLY A 107 -18.12 8.00 10.74
CA GLY A 107 -17.22 8.77 11.60
C GLY A 107 -15.99 9.27 10.89
N GLN A 108 -15.18 10.01 11.64
CA GLN A 108 -13.87 10.49 11.16
C GLN A 108 -12.77 9.61 11.73
N TYR A 109 -11.85 9.22 10.86
CA TYR A 109 -10.75 8.33 11.18
C TYR A 109 -9.43 8.89 10.67
N THR A 110 -8.35 8.47 11.30
CA THR A 110 -6.99 8.62 10.76
C THR A 110 -6.48 7.24 10.41
N LEU A 111 -6.06 7.06 9.16
CA LEU A 111 -5.43 5.84 8.68
C LEU A 111 -3.93 6.08 8.60
N GLU A 112 -3.16 5.19 9.19
CA GLU A 112 -1.70 5.16 9.12
C GLU A 112 -1.28 3.86 8.41
N LEU A 113 -0.51 3.99 7.34
CA LEU A 113 0.08 2.89 6.59
C LEU A 113 1.59 3.00 6.64
N ILE A 114 2.26 1.92 7.00
CA ILE A 114 3.72 1.80 6.92
C ILE A 114 4.04 0.56 6.08
N VAL A 115 4.83 0.75 5.04
CA VAL A 115 5.40 -0.31 4.21
C VAL A 115 6.91 -0.32 4.44
N THR A 116 7.47 -1.47 4.81
CA THR A 116 8.89 -1.63 5.12
C THR A 116 9.46 -2.79 4.31
N ASP A 117 10.62 -2.60 3.70
CA ASP A 117 11.36 -3.70 3.04
C ASP A 117 11.98 -4.61 4.11
N ASN A 118 11.58 -5.89 4.15
CA ASN A 118 12.08 -6.84 5.15
C ASN A 118 13.59 -7.12 4.99
N THR A 119 14.16 -6.90 3.81
CA THR A 119 15.59 -7.10 3.56
C THR A 119 16.42 -5.84 3.83
N ASN A 120 15.78 -4.67 3.89
CA ASN A 120 16.40 -3.39 4.22
C ASN A 120 15.42 -2.52 5.03
N PRO A 121 15.31 -2.74 6.36
CA PRO A 121 14.33 -2.04 7.21
C PRO A 121 14.47 -0.51 7.27
N GLU A 122 15.59 0.05 6.82
CA GLU A 122 15.79 1.49 6.66
C GLU A 122 14.91 2.03 5.52
N LYS A 123 14.62 1.21 4.51
CA LYS A 123 13.70 1.54 3.44
C LYS A 123 12.26 1.36 3.88
N LYS A 124 11.53 2.45 3.95
CA LYS A 124 10.10 2.46 4.32
C LYS A 124 9.35 3.57 3.62
N SER A 125 8.04 3.37 3.49
CA SER A 125 7.08 4.40 3.07
C SER A 125 6.04 4.56 4.17
N ILE A 126 5.65 5.81 4.47
CA ILE A 126 4.67 6.13 5.51
C ILE A 126 3.61 7.03 4.88
N HIS A 127 2.34 6.63 5.02
CA HIS A 127 1.20 7.40 4.59
C HIS A 127 0.26 7.62 5.78
N VAL A 128 -0.26 8.84 5.91
CA VAL A 128 -1.24 9.21 6.93
C VAL A 128 -2.37 9.96 6.25
N GLU A 129 -3.59 9.40 6.34
CA GLU A 129 -4.77 9.96 5.68
C GLU A 129 -5.90 10.18 6.67
N LYS A 130 -6.63 11.29 6.50
CA LYS A 130 -7.87 11.56 7.23
C LYS A 130 -9.05 11.09 6.41
N ILE A 131 -9.82 10.16 6.93
CA ILE A 131 -10.93 9.50 6.27
C ILE A 131 -12.23 9.92 6.95
N ASN A 132 -13.22 10.35 6.15
CA ASN A 132 -14.56 10.62 6.61
C ASN A 132 -15.53 9.59 6.03
N ILE A 133 -16.11 8.75 6.87
CA ILE A 133 -17.14 7.79 6.48
C ILE A 133 -18.49 8.40 6.84
N ALA A 134 -19.30 8.74 5.83
CA ALA A 134 -20.58 9.41 6.01
C ALA A 134 -21.65 8.82 5.07
N LEU A 135 -21.95 7.51 5.21
CA LEU A 135 -23.04 6.91 4.47
C LEU A 135 -24.38 7.31 5.08
N ASN A 136 -25.18 8.04 4.31
CA ASN A 136 -26.51 8.47 4.75
C ASN A 136 -27.52 7.35 4.53
N ARG A 137 -27.91 6.67 5.62
CA ARG A 137 -28.87 5.55 5.62
C ARG A 137 -30.34 6.01 5.46
N ASP A 138 -30.61 7.29 5.66
CA ASP A 138 -31.98 7.84 5.64
C ASP A 138 -32.44 8.22 4.24
N LYS A 139 -31.53 8.25 3.27
CA LYS A 139 -31.86 8.49 1.86
C LYS A 139 -32.24 7.18 1.16
N LYS A 140 -33.30 7.22 0.34
CA LYS A 140 -33.73 6.08 -0.49
C LYS A 140 -32.66 5.65 -1.52
N VAL A 141 -31.80 6.57 -1.94
CA VAL A 141 -30.69 6.32 -2.88
C VAL A 141 -29.47 7.07 -2.38
N TYR A 142 -28.35 6.39 -2.27
CA TYR A 142 -27.04 6.98 -2.04
C TYR A 142 -25.99 6.25 -2.87
N ASN A 143 -24.96 6.94 -3.29
CA ASN A 143 -23.84 6.36 -4.00
C ASN A 143 -22.67 6.14 -3.04
N SER A 144 -22.01 4.99 -3.18
CA SER A 144 -20.67 4.79 -2.62
C SER A 144 -19.63 5.51 -3.48
N ASP A 145 -18.37 5.49 -3.05
CA ASP A 145 -17.28 5.93 -3.90
C ASP A 145 -17.18 5.06 -5.16
N ILE A 146 -16.52 5.60 -6.19
CA ILE A 146 -16.32 4.95 -7.49
C ILE A 146 -14.90 4.39 -7.53
N GLN A 147 -14.77 3.10 -7.81
CA GLN A 147 -13.48 2.47 -8.07
C GLN A 147 -13.18 2.52 -9.56
N ILE A 148 -12.03 3.11 -9.93
CA ILE A 148 -11.53 3.07 -11.30
C ILE A 148 -10.70 1.80 -11.46
N LEU A 149 -10.96 1.05 -12.52
CA LEU A 149 -10.30 -0.23 -12.81
C LEU A 149 -9.41 -0.11 -14.05
N GLU A 150 -8.27 -0.74 -14.02
CA GLU A 150 -7.43 -1.01 -15.19
C GLU A 150 -8.07 -2.12 -16.03
N SER A 151 -8.51 -3.18 -15.36
CA SER A 151 -9.15 -4.33 -16.02
C SER A 151 -10.06 -5.09 -15.05
N PHE A 152 -10.93 -5.94 -15.61
CA PHE A 152 -11.71 -6.88 -14.83
C PHE A 152 -11.88 -8.20 -15.59
N THR A 153 -11.93 -9.30 -14.86
CA THR A 153 -12.18 -10.63 -15.41
C THR A 153 -13.18 -11.40 -14.54
N LYS A 154 -13.91 -12.33 -15.13
CA LYS A 154 -14.78 -13.20 -14.32
C LYS A 154 -13.91 -14.07 -13.41
N SER A 155 -14.17 -14.02 -12.11
CA SER A 155 -13.39 -14.76 -11.13
C SER A 155 -13.64 -16.26 -11.27
N ALA A 156 -12.55 -17.04 -11.33
CA ALA A 156 -12.61 -18.50 -11.25
C ALA A 156 -12.57 -18.97 -9.80
N ASN A 157 -11.83 -18.23 -8.93
CA ASN A 157 -11.70 -18.51 -7.51
C ASN A 157 -11.78 -17.20 -6.73
N GLN A 158 -12.35 -17.23 -5.52
CA GLN A 158 -12.46 -16.04 -4.69
C GLN A 158 -11.07 -15.60 -4.20
N SER A 159 -10.74 -14.34 -4.43
CA SER A 159 -9.49 -13.67 -4.00
C SER A 159 -9.82 -12.35 -3.29
N LEU A 160 -8.81 -11.63 -2.79
CA LEU A 160 -8.97 -10.28 -2.24
C LEU A 160 -9.46 -9.28 -3.29
N LEU A 161 -9.17 -9.52 -4.56
CA LEU A 161 -9.60 -8.67 -5.68
C LEU A 161 -11.01 -9.01 -6.16
N THR A 162 -11.60 -10.12 -5.69
CA THR A 162 -12.91 -10.56 -6.15
C THR A 162 -14.02 -9.72 -5.52
N LYS A 163 -14.89 -9.15 -6.37
CA LYS A 163 -16.08 -8.40 -5.99
C LYS A 163 -17.23 -8.74 -6.95
N ASN A 164 -18.34 -9.21 -6.42
CA ASN A 164 -19.52 -9.61 -7.20
C ASN A 164 -19.23 -10.64 -8.33
N GLY A 165 -18.29 -11.56 -8.10
CA GLY A 165 -17.94 -12.62 -9.06
C GLY A 165 -16.94 -12.20 -10.13
N TYR A 166 -16.33 -11.02 -10.01
CA TYR A 166 -15.28 -10.53 -10.88
C TYR A 166 -14.02 -10.19 -10.08
N ASP A 167 -12.85 -10.50 -10.62
CA ASP A 167 -11.57 -10.01 -10.13
C ASP A 167 -11.33 -8.63 -10.73
N LEU A 168 -11.20 -7.63 -9.87
CA LEU A 168 -11.09 -6.22 -10.22
C LEU A 168 -9.65 -5.76 -10.01
N ILE A 169 -8.96 -5.39 -11.08
CA ILE A 169 -7.62 -4.82 -11.00
C ILE A 169 -7.76 -3.29 -10.89
N PRO A 170 -7.38 -2.69 -9.75
CA PRO A 170 -7.45 -1.24 -9.59
C PRO A 170 -6.55 -0.53 -10.60
N TYR A 171 -7.02 0.58 -11.14
CA TYR A 171 -6.18 1.45 -11.96
C TYR A 171 -5.14 2.13 -11.07
N ASN A 172 -3.87 1.96 -11.43
CA ASN A 172 -2.74 2.60 -10.77
C ASN A 172 -2.08 3.57 -11.74
N ILE A 173 -1.93 4.81 -11.30
CA ILE A 173 -1.14 5.79 -12.03
C ILE A 173 0.32 5.41 -11.81
N ASN A 174 1.00 4.91 -12.85
CA ASN A 174 2.44 4.69 -12.86
C ASN A 174 3.17 6.01 -13.15
#